data_3fea190366f7502175cfdeb9b3e1a626
#
_entry.id   3fea190366f7502175cfdeb9b3e1a626
#
_cell.length_a   1.000
_cell.length_b   1.000
_cell.length_c   1.000
_cell.angle_alpha   90.00
_cell.angle_beta   90.00
_cell.angle_gamma   90.00
#
_symmetry.space_group_name_H-M   'P 1'
#
loop_
_entity.id
_entity.type
_entity.pdbx_description
1 polymer ?
#
loop_
_entity_poly.entity_id
_entity_poly.type
_entity_poly.pdbx_seq_one_letter_code
_entity_poly.pdbx_strand_id
1 'polypeptide(L)'
;NNLTDDRDEFPCGQKAESDAITSWTQGDAAYDFTDLQKQAHEFNASSKYFRKGVAMMPVCFGISFTKTPMNQARALVHVYTDGSVAVSTGAVEMGQGVNTKIAQVAAKMFGLDLNGVKVHTTNTLRIANTSPTAASAAADLNGKATQMACEAIRDRLFAVAKDLVEAKSIDNLSLENGFVHRNSERTSLDWKTLVMDAHLQRVNLSEHSHYATPGINFDWTTAKGHPFAYHVYGTAIVGVTVDCLRGRYEVDYVKCCHDFGSSMNTSVDYGQIEGGIVQGLGWMTMEEVVYDADGKLRSNALSTYKVPDIYSIPKEIA
;
A
#
# COMPACT_ATOMS: atom_id res chain seq x y z
N ASN A 1 -9.17 -2.24 26.98
CA ASN A 1 -10.50 -2.80 26.65
C ASN A 1 -11.12 -2.24 25.36
N ASN A 2 -10.36 -1.49 24.57
CA ASN A 2 -10.79 -1.01 23.24
C ASN A 2 -10.25 -1.86 22.10
N LEU A 3 -9.64 -3.01 22.42
CA LEU A 3 -9.27 -4.00 21.44
C LEU A 3 -10.52 -4.80 21.09
N THR A 4 -10.80 -4.88 19.81
CA THR A 4 -11.96 -5.58 19.28
C THR A 4 -11.89 -7.08 19.53
N ASP A 5 -13.01 -7.69 19.80
CA ASP A 5 -13.20 -9.15 19.77
C ASP A 5 -14.25 -9.53 18.71
N ASP A 6 -14.47 -10.82 18.51
CA ASP A 6 -15.39 -11.35 17.48
C ASP A 6 -16.84 -10.91 17.61
N ARG A 7 -17.21 -10.26 18.74
CA ARG A 7 -18.57 -9.79 19.03
C ARG A 7 -18.73 -8.32 18.67
N ASP A 8 -17.62 -7.62 18.43
CA ASP A 8 -17.64 -6.18 18.21
C ASP A 8 -18.05 -5.84 16.78
N GLU A 9 -18.79 -4.77 16.69
CA GLU A 9 -19.16 -4.15 15.43
C GLU A 9 -18.61 -2.74 15.37
N PHE A 10 -18.09 -2.35 14.21
CA PHE A 10 -17.76 -0.96 13.95
C PHE A 10 -19.04 -0.11 13.94
N PRO A 11 -18.93 1.21 14.10
CA PRO A 11 -20.11 2.09 14.07
C PRO A 11 -20.98 1.94 12.82
N CYS A 12 -20.42 1.50 11.70
CA CYS A 12 -21.15 1.21 10.48
C CYS A 12 -21.91 -0.13 10.48
N GLY A 13 -21.76 -0.97 11.51
CA GLY A 13 -22.37 -2.29 11.61
C GLY A 13 -21.57 -3.42 10.95
N GLN A 14 -20.39 -3.12 10.36
CA GLN A 14 -19.47 -4.14 9.88
C GLN A 14 -18.81 -4.83 11.08
N LYS A 15 -18.74 -6.15 11.06
CA LYS A 15 -18.08 -6.90 12.12
C LYS A 15 -16.58 -6.62 12.11
N ALA A 16 -16.02 -6.49 13.31
CA ALA A 16 -14.59 -6.39 13.50
C ALA A 16 -13.94 -7.77 13.28
N GLU A 17 -12.82 -7.77 12.58
CA GLU A 17 -11.90 -8.91 12.51
C GLU A 17 -10.90 -8.73 13.65
N SER A 18 -10.63 -9.77 14.46
CA SER A 18 -9.97 -9.56 15.76
C SER A 18 -8.45 -9.67 15.75
N ASP A 19 -7.78 -8.95 14.84
CA ASP A 19 -6.30 -8.95 14.77
C ASP A 19 -5.63 -7.83 15.58
N ALA A 20 -6.42 -6.94 16.18
CA ALA A 20 -5.89 -5.86 17.01
C ALA A 20 -5.16 -6.38 18.25
N ILE A 21 -5.69 -7.44 18.91
CA ILE A 21 -5.04 -8.10 20.05
C ILE A 21 -3.73 -8.75 19.62
N THR A 22 -3.70 -9.37 18.45
CA THR A 22 -2.51 -10.02 17.90
C THR A 22 -1.40 -9.00 17.66
N SER A 23 -1.68 -7.87 17.01
CA SER A 23 -0.69 -6.81 16.78
C SER A 23 -0.15 -6.21 18.09
N TRP A 24 -1.02 -6.04 19.10
CA TRP A 24 -0.62 -5.58 20.43
C TRP A 24 0.31 -6.58 21.11
N THR A 25 -0.08 -7.86 21.16
CA THR A 25 0.70 -8.91 21.83
C THR A 25 2.05 -9.13 21.15
N GLN A 26 2.08 -9.09 19.82
CA GLN A 26 3.33 -9.20 19.05
C GLN A 26 4.24 -7.98 19.27
N GLY A 27 3.68 -6.76 19.30
CA GLY A 27 4.43 -5.54 19.60
C GLY A 27 5.01 -5.56 21.00
N ASP A 28 4.26 -5.99 21.99
CA ASP A 28 4.75 -6.14 23.38
C ASP A 28 5.84 -7.20 23.49
N ALA A 29 5.63 -8.35 22.85
CA ALA A 29 6.63 -9.45 22.84
C ALA A 29 7.93 -9.05 22.12
N ALA A 30 7.85 -8.24 21.05
CA ALA A 30 9.02 -7.82 20.29
C ALA A 30 9.85 -6.75 21.01
N TYR A 31 9.19 -5.87 21.77
CA TYR A 31 9.81 -4.65 22.30
C TYR A 31 9.75 -4.48 23.82
N ASP A 32 9.08 -5.36 24.54
CA ASP A 32 8.91 -5.35 26.00
C ASP A 32 8.48 -3.96 26.54
N PHE A 33 7.23 -3.61 26.28
CA PHE A 33 6.66 -2.32 26.67
C PHE A 33 6.76 -2.07 28.18
N THR A 34 6.63 -3.13 28.99
CA THR A 34 6.77 -3.03 30.45
C THR A 34 8.17 -2.62 30.87
N ASP A 35 9.20 -3.19 30.23
CA ASP A 35 10.59 -2.80 30.51
C ASP A 35 10.89 -1.39 30.03
N LEU A 36 10.40 -0.99 28.86
CA LEU A 36 10.52 0.40 28.37
C LEU A 36 9.89 1.41 29.34
N GLN A 37 8.72 1.11 29.90
CA GLN A 37 8.09 1.94 30.92
C GLN A 37 8.94 2.00 32.20
N LYS A 38 9.47 0.87 32.64
CA LYS A 38 10.36 0.81 33.82
C LYS A 38 11.61 1.64 33.62
N GLN A 39 12.29 1.53 32.48
CA GLN A 39 13.47 2.34 32.14
C GLN A 39 13.14 3.84 32.16
N ALA A 40 12.00 4.26 31.61
CA ALA A 40 11.55 5.64 31.65
C ALA A 40 11.31 6.11 33.08
N HIS A 41 10.73 5.29 33.94
CA HIS A 41 10.46 5.59 35.36
C HIS A 41 11.76 5.73 36.16
N GLU A 42 12.68 4.80 36.00
CA GLU A 42 14.01 4.86 36.67
C GLU A 42 14.81 6.09 36.23
N PHE A 43 14.81 6.42 34.95
CA PHE A 43 15.41 7.64 34.44
C PHE A 43 14.78 8.88 35.09
N ASN A 44 13.45 8.96 35.17
CA ASN A 44 12.73 10.09 35.74
C ASN A 44 12.97 10.28 37.25
N ALA A 45 13.25 9.20 37.97
CA ALA A 45 13.58 9.26 39.39
C ALA A 45 14.94 9.93 39.67
N SER A 46 15.89 9.77 38.76
CA SER A 46 17.26 10.29 38.88
C SER A 46 17.48 11.62 38.16
N SER A 47 16.70 11.94 37.16
CA SER A 47 16.89 13.13 36.32
C SER A 47 16.13 14.34 36.89
N LYS A 48 16.80 15.50 37.00
CA LYS A 48 16.19 16.74 37.52
C LYS A 48 15.46 17.53 36.43
N TYR A 49 16.00 17.57 35.22
CA TYR A 49 15.58 18.50 34.19
C TYR A 49 15.02 17.81 32.96
N PHE A 50 15.32 16.53 32.81
CA PHE A 50 14.80 15.72 31.70
C PHE A 50 13.72 14.75 32.18
N ARG A 51 12.76 14.49 31.35
CA ARG A 51 11.71 13.48 31.59
C ARG A 51 11.55 12.61 30.41
N LYS A 52 11.40 11.33 30.62
CA LYS A 52 11.03 10.35 29.58
C LYS A 52 9.59 9.93 29.73
N GLY A 53 8.92 9.75 28.58
CA GLY A 53 7.61 9.17 28.48
C GLY A 53 7.58 8.07 27.44
N VAL A 54 6.80 7.03 27.70
CA VAL A 54 6.56 5.91 26.77
C VAL A 54 5.08 5.62 26.72
N ALA A 55 4.53 5.50 25.52
CA ALA A 55 3.15 5.15 25.28
C ALA A 55 3.02 4.08 24.22
N MET A 56 2.03 3.22 24.35
CA MET A 56 1.68 2.20 23.37
C MET A 56 0.23 2.40 22.93
N MET A 57 -0.02 2.35 21.62
CA MET A 57 -1.34 2.59 21.05
C MET A 57 -1.59 1.63 19.89
N PRO A 58 -2.74 0.94 19.86
CA PRO A 58 -3.16 0.17 18.70
C PRO A 58 -3.79 1.08 17.64
N VAL A 59 -3.76 0.63 16.39
CA VAL A 59 -4.43 1.26 15.26
C VAL A 59 -5.22 0.22 14.49
N CYS A 60 -6.39 0.64 13.97
CA CYS A 60 -7.18 -0.11 13.02
C CYS A 60 -7.62 0.84 11.91
N PHE A 61 -7.46 0.42 10.66
CA PHE A 61 -7.83 1.22 9.50
C PHE A 61 -8.57 0.37 8.47
N GLY A 62 -9.77 0.83 8.06
CA GLY A 62 -10.56 0.18 7.02
C GLY A 62 -10.13 0.64 5.63
N ILE A 63 -9.91 -0.32 4.73
CA ILE A 63 -9.47 -0.07 3.36
C ILE A 63 -10.69 -0.06 2.44
N SER A 64 -10.96 1.03 1.80
CA SER A 64 -11.92 1.38 0.76
C SER A 64 -12.58 2.73 1.04
N PHE A 65 -13.20 3.32 0.02
CA PHE A 65 -14.07 4.48 0.20
C PHE A 65 -15.44 4.06 0.74
N THR A 66 -15.96 4.78 1.73
CA THR A 66 -17.36 4.65 2.16
C THR A 66 -18.34 5.08 1.06
N LYS A 67 -17.91 5.97 0.16
CA LYS A 67 -18.61 6.23 -1.10
C LYS A 67 -18.31 5.09 -2.09
N THR A 68 -19.03 3.99 -1.94
CA THR A 68 -18.73 2.70 -2.57
C THR A 68 -18.54 2.73 -4.10
N PRO A 69 -19.23 3.58 -4.90
CA PRO A 69 -18.96 3.70 -6.32
C PRO A 69 -17.53 4.16 -6.68
N MET A 70 -16.78 4.70 -5.70
CA MET A 70 -15.37 5.12 -5.92
C MET A 70 -14.39 3.95 -5.85
N ASN A 71 -14.83 2.76 -5.39
CA ASN A 71 -13.97 1.57 -5.29
C ASN A 71 -13.90 0.80 -6.60
N GLN A 72 -13.43 1.45 -7.65
CA GLN A 72 -13.25 0.88 -8.98
C GLN A 72 -12.04 1.48 -9.69
N ALA A 73 -11.42 0.72 -10.56
CA ALA A 73 -10.31 1.16 -11.39
C ALA A 73 -10.30 0.47 -12.76
N ARG A 74 -9.50 1.01 -13.65
CA ARG A 74 -9.29 0.47 -15.01
C ARG A 74 -7.80 0.38 -15.31
N ALA A 75 -7.44 -0.59 -16.13
CA ALA A 75 -6.10 -0.73 -16.66
C ALA A 75 -6.13 -0.98 -18.16
N LEU A 76 -5.17 -0.44 -18.89
CA LEU A 76 -4.89 -0.74 -20.27
C LEU A 76 -3.47 -1.29 -20.32
N VAL A 77 -3.32 -2.50 -20.84
CA VAL A 77 -2.02 -3.18 -21.00
C VAL A 77 -1.75 -3.42 -22.46
N HIS A 78 -0.53 -3.09 -22.89
CA HIS A 78 -0.01 -3.39 -24.23
C HIS A 78 1.26 -4.21 -24.10
N VAL A 79 1.35 -5.30 -24.86
CA VAL A 79 2.59 -6.03 -25.08
C VAL A 79 3.05 -5.70 -26.49
N TYR A 80 4.29 -5.19 -26.61
CA TYR A 80 4.89 -4.82 -27.89
C TYR A 80 5.67 -6.00 -28.48
N THR A 81 5.87 -5.98 -29.79
CA THR A 81 6.54 -7.07 -30.51
C THR A 81 8.01 -7.28 -30.12
N ASP A 82 8.62 -6.30 -29.46
CA ASP A 82 9.96 -6.43 -28.86
C ASP A 82 9.95 -7.11 -27.48
N GLY A 83 8.78 -7.46 -26.98
CA GLY A 83 8.56 -8.08 -25.68
C GLY A 83 8.37 -7.09 -24.52
N SER A 84 8.50 -5.78 -24.74
CA SER A 84 8.26 -4.79 -23.71
C SER A 84 6.76 -4.67 -23.40
N VAL A 85 6.44 -4.29 -22.15
CA VAL A 85 5.06 -4.17 -21.66
C VAL A 85 4.81 -2.73 -21.19
N ALA A 86 3.71 -2.14 -21.66
CA ALA A 86 3.25 -0.85 -21.17
C ALA A 86 1.92 -1.01 -20.42
N VAL A 87 1.83 -0.38 -19.24
CA VAL A 87 0.64 -0.36 -18.40
C VAL A 87 0.19 1.09 -18.20
N SER A 88 -1.09 1.35 -18.44
CA SER A 88 -1.74 2.62 -18.13
C SER A 88 -2.86 2.37 -17.14
N THR A 89 -2.85 3.11 -16.02
CA THR A 89 -3.90 3.07 -14.99
C THR A 89 -4.30 4.49 -14.60
N GLY A 90 -5.36 4.60 -13.80
CA GLY A 90 -5.77 5.90 -13.21
C GLY A 90 -5.03 6.26 -11.92
N ALA A 91 -4.15 5.41 -11.43
CA ALA A 91 -3.41 5.69 -10.20
C ALA A 91 -2.43 6.85 -10.40
N VAL A 92 -2.41 7.76 -9.42
CA VAL A 92 -1.47 8.88 -9.36
C VAL A 92 -0.33 8.52 -8.43
N GLU A 93 0.91 8.58 -8.93
CA GLU A 93 2.12 8.45 -8.11
C GLU A 93 2.38 9.77 -7.38
N MET A 94 2.42 9.71 -6.06
CA MET A 94 2.68 10.85 -5.16
C MET A 94 3.89 10.60 -4.24
N GLY A 95 4.68 9.56 -4.56
CA GLY A 95 5.81 9.09 -3.75
C GLY A 95 5.49 7.83 -2.93
N GLN A 96 4.25 7.30 -3.01
CA GLN A 96 3.81 6.12 -2.26
C GLN A 96 4.16 4.79 -2.94
N GLY A 97 4.81 4.80 -4.12
CA GLY A 97 5.28 3.60 -4.80
C GLY A 97 4.20 2.80 -5.53
N VAL A 98 3.02 3.38 -5.82
CA VAL A 98 1.93 2.67 -6.49
C VAL A 98 2.31 2.19 -7.89
N ASN A 99 3.07 3.00 -8.64
CA ASN A 99 3.52 2.60 -9.99
C ASN A 99 4.48 1.42 -9.95
N THR A 100 5.33 1.33 -8.93
CA THR A 100 6.21 0.17 -8.71
C THR A 100 5.39 -1.09 -8.45
N LYS A 101 4.37 -1.02 -7.57
CA LYS A 101 3.49 -2.16 -7.29
C LYS A 101 2.71 -2.60 -8.53
N ILE A 102 2.19 -1.67 -9.33
CA ILE A 102 1.50 -1.98 -10.59
C ILE A 102 2.45 -2.65 -11.59
N ALA A 103 3.69 -2.14 -11.72
CA ALA A 103 4.70 -2.76 -12.58
C ALA A 103 5.05 -4.19 -12.11
N GLN A 104 5.17 -4.41 -10.80
CA GLN A 104 5.41 -5.73 -10.23
C GLN A 104 4.26 -6.72 -10.53
N VAL A 105 3.01 -6.28 -10.51
CA VAL A 105 1.86 -7.12 -10.92
C VAL A 105 2.03 -7.58 -12.37
N ALA A 106 2.28 -6.66 -13.30
CA ALA A 106 2.43 -7.02 -14.72
C ALA A 106 3.67 -7.89 -14.96
N ALA A 107 4.80 -7.55 -14.35
CA ALA A 107 6.04 -8.32 -14.44
C ALA A 107 5.84 -9.77 -13.96
N LYS A 108 5.18 -9.94 -12.80
CA LYS A 108 4.86 -11.27 -12.24
C LYS A 108 3.93 -12.07 -13.17
N MET A 109 2.94 -11.42 -13.75
CA MET A 109 1.96 -12.09 -14.64
C MET A 109 2.59 -12.62 -15.92
N PHE A 110 3.62 -11.95 -16.43
CA PHE A 110 4.33 -12.34 -17.65
C PHE A 110 5.71 -12.98 -17.39
N GLY A 111 6.07 -13.20 -16.11
CA GLY A 111 7.35 -13.81 -15.74
C GLY A 111 8.56 -12.98 -16.19
N LEU A 112 8.46 -11.66 -16.14
CA LEU A 112 9.47 -10.70 -16.59
C LEU A 112 10.17 -10.00 -15.43
N ASP A 113 11.37 -9.49 -15.71
CA ASP A 113 11.99 -8.50 -14.84
C ASP A 113 11.23 -7.18 -14.87
N LEU A 114 11.29 -6.44 -13.76
CA LEU A 114 10.60 -5.16 -13.62
C LEU A 114 10.98 -4.15 -14.73
N ASN A 115 12.21 -4.20 -15.20
CA ASN A 115 12.71 -3.35 -16.30
C ASN A 115 11.99 -3.61 -17.65
N GLY A 116 11.36 -4.76 -17.83
CA GLY A 116 10.53 -5.08 -18.99
C GLY A 116 9.16 -4.42 -19.00
N VAL A 117 8.77 -3.76 -17.91
CA VAL A 117 7.45 -3.17 -17.73
C VAL A 117 7.55 -1.66 -17.49
N LYS A 118 6.81 -0.88 -18.26
CA LYS A 118 6.70 0.57 -18.10
C LYS A 118 5.28 0.96 -17.70
N VAL A 119 5.14 1.56 -16.52
CA VAL A 119 3.89 2.21 -16.13
C VAL A 119 3.90 3.66 -16.64
N HIS A 120 2.89 4.01 -17.42
CA HIS A 120 2.75 5.35 -17.97
C HIS A 120 2.09 6.29 -16.95
N THR A 121 2.57 7.52 -16.91
CA THR A 121 1.91 8.59 -16.15
C THR A 121 0.45 8.70 -16.55
N THR A 122 -0.44 8.75 -15.55
CA THR A 122 -1.88 8.84 -15.78
C THR A 122 -2.28 10.16 -16.42
N ASN A 123 -3.24 10.09 -17.34
CA ASN A 123 -3.91 11.24 -17.91
C ASN A 123 -5.28 10.83 -18.48
N THR A 124 -6.14 11.79 -18.72
CA THR A 124 -7.52 11.58 -19.17
C THR A 124 -7.65 11.06 -20.61
N LEU A 125 -6.59 11.07 -21.40
CA LEU A 125 -6.58 10.52 -22.76
C LEU A 125 -6.43 9.01 -22.77
N ARG A 126 -5.91 8.41 -21.69
CA ARG A 126 -5.61 6.97 -21.63
C ARG A 126 -6.62 6.22 -20.78
N ILE A 127 -6.92 6.76 -19.59
CA ILE A 127 -7.86 6.13 -18.65
C ILE A 127 -8.95 7.13 -18.29
N ALA A 128 -10.19 6.74 -18.59
CA ALA A 128 -11.38 7.53 -18.28
C ALA A 128 -12.07 7.04 -17.01
N ASN A 129 -12.86 7.93 -16.38
CA ASN A 129 -13.77 7.60 -15.28
C ASN A 129 -13.07 6.86 -14.13
N THR A 130 -11.90 7.34 -13.74
CA THR A 130 -11.14 6.76 -12.63
C THR A 130 -11.51 7.41 -11.32
N SER A 131 -11.36 6.69 -10.23
CA SER A 131 -11.52 7.19 -8.87
C SER A 131 -10.25 7.91 -8.39
N PRO A 132 -10.35 8.80 -7.38
CA PRO A 132 -9.18 9.40 -6.78
C PRO A 132 -8.23 8.35 -6.19
N THR A 133 -6.94 8.66 -6.22
CA THR A 133 -5.91 7.84 -5.56
C THR A 133 -5.89 8.17 -4.07
N ALA A 134 -6.79 7.54 -3.32
CA ALA A 134 -7.02 7.77 -1.89
C ALA A 134 -7.60 6.51 -1.21
N ALA A 135 -7.99 6.61 0.06
CA ALA A 135 -8.56 5.54 0.89
C ALA A 135 -7.67 4.28 0.97
N SER A 136 -6.38 4.44 0.75
CA SER A 136 -5.35 3.37 0.73
C SER A 136 -5.65 2.21 -0.24
N ALA A 137 -6.57 2.41 -1.21
CA ALA A 137 -7.08 1.36 -2.09
C ALA A 137 -6.43 1.39 -3.50
N ALA A 138 -5.53 2.34 -3.78
CA ALA A 138 -5.04 2.54 -5.15
C ALA A 138 -4.27 1.33 -5.70
N ALA A 139 -3.40 0.72 -4.89
CA ALA A 139 -2.64 -0.47 -5.30
C ALA A 139 -3.55 -1.67 -5.53
N ASP A 140 -4.55 -1.87 -4.66
CA ASP A 140 -5.52 -2.97 -4.78
C ASP A 140 -6.36 -2.83 -6.05
N LEU A 141 -6.98 -1.67 -6.24
CA LEU A 141 -7.89 -1.42 -7.36
C LEU A 141 -7.16 -1.48 -8.71
N ASN A 142 -6.07 -0.70 -8.85
CA ASN A 142 -5.34 -0.61 -10.11
C ASN A 142 -4.47 -1.84 -10.36
N GLY A 143 -3.92 -2.45 -9.30
CA GLY A 143 -3.19 -3.72 -9.39
C GLY A 143 -4.08 -4.85 -9.85
N LYS A 144 -5.30 -4.98 -9.29
CA LYS A 144 -6.25 -6.02 -9.71
C LYS A 144 -6.74 -5.79 -11.14
N ALA A 145 -7.06 -4.55 -11.52
CA ALA A 145 -7.39 -4.24 -12.92
C ALA A 145 -6.22 -4.62 -13.85
N THR A 146 -4.97 -4.27 -13.50
CA THR A 146 -3.79 -4.67 -14.27
C THR A 146 -3.65 -6.18 -14.37
N GLN A 147 -3.84 -6.90 -13.26
CA GLN A 147 -3.81 -8.36 -13.24
C GLN A 147 -4.81 -8.96 -14.25
N MET A 148 -6.06 -8.52 -14.22
CA MET A 148 -7.12 -9.01 -15.11
C MET A 148 -6.77 -8.79 -16.60
N ALA A 149 -6.23 -7.62 -16.94
CA ALA A 149 -5.80 -7.35 -18.31
C ALA A 149 -4.61 -8.25 -18.72
N CYS A 150 -3.64 -8.43 -17.84
CA CYS A 150 -2.50 -9.33 -18.09
C CYS A 150 -2.95 -10.79 -18.21
N GLU A 151 -3.88 -11.25 -17.38
CA GLU A 151 -4.44 -12.61 -17.46
C GLU A 151 -5.07 -12.87 -18.83
N ALA A 152 -5.90 -11.96 -19.30
CA ALA A 152 -6.54 -12.10 -20.61
C ALA A 152 -5.53 -12.12 -21.78
N ILE A 153 -4.45 -11.33 -21.71
CA ILE A 153 -3.37 -11.38 -22.71
C ILE A 153 -2.60 -12.69 -22.57
N ARG A 154 -2.21 -13.09 -21.36
CA ARG A 154 -1.49 -14.32 -21.07
C ARG A 154 -2.21 -15.54 -21.60
N ASP A 155 -3.53 -15.63 -21.40
CA ASP A 155 -4.31 -16.78 -21.83
C ASP A 155 -4.35 -16.89 -23.36
N ARG A 156 -4.37 -15.75 -24.08
CA ARG A 156 -4.22 -15.73 -25.55
C ARG A 156 -2.82 -16.17 -25.99
N LEU A 157 -1.77 -15.73 -25.27
CA LEU A 157 -0.39 -16.16 -25.53
C LEU A 157 -0.19 -17.64 -25.23
N PHE A 158 -0.81 -18.16 -24.16
CA PHE A 158 -0.75 -19.58 -23.84
C PHE A 158 -1.49 -20.46 -24.85
N ALA A 159 -2.53 -19.96 -25.49
CA ALA A 159 -3.15 -20.67 -26.61
C ALA A 159 -2.17 -20.88 -27.78
N VAL A 160 -1.32 -19.88 -28.07
CA VAL A 160 -0.24 -20.02 -29.07
C VAL A 160 0.88 -20.90 -28.55
N ALA A 161 1.36 -20.65 -27.33
CA ALA A 161 2.47 -21.41 -26.74
C ALA A 161 2.15 -22.90 -26.61
N LYS A 162 0.89 -23.27 -26.34
CA LYS A 162 0.44 -24.65 -26.22
C LYS A 162 0.86 -25.51 -27.41
N ASP A 163 0.66 -25.01 -28.61
CA ASP A 163 0.99 -25.72 -29.84
C ASP A 163 2.51 -25.74 -30.10
N LEU A 164 3.21 -24.64 -29.74
CA LEU A 164 4.67 -24.51 -29.94
C LEU A 164 5.47 -25.42 -28.99
N VAL A 165 4.97 -25.68 -27.78
CA VAL A 165 5.66 -26.52 -26.79
C VAL A 165 4.97 -27.87 -26.56
N GLU A 166 4.01 -28.22 -27.43
CA GLU A 166 3.25 -29.48 -27.38
C GLU A 166 2.63 -29.75 -26.00
N ALA A 167 2.04 -28.74 -25.39
CA ALA A 167 1.35 -28.86 -24.11
C ALA A 167 -0.06 -29.43 -24.28
N LYS A 168 -0.55 -30.21 -23.31
CA LYS A 168 -1.89 -30.78 -23.34
C LYS A 168 -2.99 -29.75 -23.05
N SER A 169 -2.71 -28.80 -22.14
CA SER A 169 -3.60 -27.71 -21.73
C SER A 169 -2.79 -26.44 -21.48
N ILE A 170 -3.43 -25.28 -21.59
CA ILE A 170 -2.86 -24.01 -21.18
C ILE A 170 -2.59 -23.98 -19.66
N ASP A 171 -3.33 -24.75 -18.86
CA ASP A 171 -3.12 -24.88 -17.41
C ASP A 171 -1.77 -25.53 -17.05
N ASN A 172 -1.14 -26.20 -18.00
CA ASN A 172 0.18 -26.78 -17.83
C ASN A 172 1.32 -25.76 -18.10
N LEU A 173 0.97 -24.54 -18.46
CA LEU A 173 1.92 -23.50 -18.85
C LEU A 173 2.07 -22.46 -17.76
N SER A 174 3.30 -21.98 -17.56
CA SER A 174 3.63 -20.80 -16.80
C SER A 174 4.68 -19.95 -17.52
N LEU A 175 4.81 -18.71 -17.11
CA LEU A 175 5.87 -17.77 -17.55
C LEU A 175 6.76 -17.46 -16.37
N GLU A 176 8.04 -17.77 -16.49
CA GLU A 176 9.03 -17.53 -15.43
C GLU A 176 10.37 -17.16 -16.05
N ASN A 177 10.99 -16.10 -15.52
CA ASN A 177 12.31 -15.63 -15.94
C ASN A 177 12.45 -15.45 -17.48
N GLY A 178 11.39 -14.94 -18.12
CA GLY A 178 11.36 -14.68 -19.56
C GLY A 178 11.22 -15.91 -20.45
N PHE A 179 10.78 -17.05 -19.90
CA PHE A 179 10.56 -18.30 -20.66
C PHE A 179 9.22 -18.92 -20.36
N VAL A 180 8.68 -19.64 -21.35
CA VAL A 180 7.53 -20.52 -21.17
C VAL A 180 8.02 -21.78 -20.45
N HIS A 181 7.30 -22.18 -19.41
CA HIS A 181 7.47 -23.43 -18.70
C HIS A 181 6.27 -24.34 -18.99
N ARG A 182 6.53 -25.63 -19.15
CA ARG A 182 5.52 -26.68 -19.28
C ARG A 182 5.65 -27.67 -18.14
N ASN A 183 4.60 -27.83 -17.33
CA ASN A 183 4.62 -28.63 -16.10
C ASN A 183 5.79 -28.26 -15.16
N SER A 184 6.05 -26.97 -14.98
CA SER A 184 7.15 -26.40 -14.20
C SER A 184 8.56 -26.63 -14.79
N GLU A 185 8.67 -27.22 -15.96
CA GLU A 185 9.94 -27.39 -16.67
C GLU A 185 10.13 -26.29 -17.73
N ARG A 186 11.28 -25.64 -17.70
CA ARG A 186 11.62 -24.61 -18.66
C ARG A 186 11.71 -25.21 -20.08
N THR A 187 11.02 -24.58 -21.03
CA THR A 187 11.12 -24.90 -22.46
C THR A 187 12.17 -24.01 -23.15
N SER A 188 12.39 -24.24 -24.45
CA SER A 188 13.24 -23.37 -25.28
C SER A 188 12.52 -22.10 -25.75
N LEU A 189 11.19 -21.98 -25.54
CA LEU A 189 10.39 -20.85 -25.99
C LEU A 189 10.56 -19.67 -25.03
N ASP A 190 11.26 -18.65 -25.47
CA ASP A 190 11.39 -17.40 -24.73
C ASP A 190 10.22 -16.46 -24.96
N TRP A 191 10.05 -15.50 -24.06
CA TRP A 191 8.98 -14.51 -24.08
C TRP A 191 8.89 -13.72 -25.38
N LYS A 192 10.02 -13.24 -25.90
CA LYS A 192 10.06 -12.40 -27.10
C LYS A 192 9.67 -13.17 -28.33
N THR A 193 10.13 -14.41 -28.46
CA THR A 193 9.74 -15.33 -29.54
C THR A 193 8.24 -15.61 -29.48
N LEU A 194 7.70 -15.94 -28.30
CA LEU A 194 6.27 -16.16 -28.11
C LEU A 194 5.43 -14.95 -28.53
N VAL A 195 5.81 -13.75 -28.11
CA VAL A 195 5.09 -12.51 -28.44
C VAL A 195 5.13 -12.24 -29.94
N MET A 196 6.29 -12.45 -30.60
CA MET A 196 6.43 -12.28 -32.04
C MET A 196 5.58 -13.29 -32.80
N ASP A 197 5.59 -14.56 -32.43
CA ASP A 197 4.79 -15.60 -33.06
C ASP A 197 3.28 -15.34 -32.91
N ALA A 198 2.86 -14.91 -31.73
CA ALA A 198 1.48 -14.50 -31.49
C ALA A 198 1.08 -13.30 -32.38
N HIS A 199 1.97 -12.31 -32.54
CA HIS A 199 1.72 -11.17 -33.42
C HIS A 199 1.57 -11.60 -34.88
N LEU A 200 2.45 -12.47 -35.37
CA LEU A 200 2.38 -12.99 -36.74
C LEU A 200 1.12 -13.82 -36.99
N GLN A 201 0.58 -14.47 -35.96
CA GLN A 201 -0.71 -15.15 -35.98
C GLN A 201 -1.91 -14.20 -35.78
N ARG A 202 -1.67 -12.89 -35.70
CA ARG A 202 -2.68 -11.83 -35.52
C ARG A 202 -3.44 -11.94 -34.22
N VAL A 203 -2.80 -12.42 -33.15
CA VAL A 203 -3.33 -12.45 -31.80
C VAL A 203 -3.29 -11.04 -31.20
N ASN A 204 -4.37 -10.64 -30.53
CA ASN A 204 -4.43 -9.35 -29.87
C ASN A 204 -3.53 -9.32 -28.61
N LEU A 205 -2.52 -8.45 -28.62
CA LEU A 205 -1.55 -8.25 -27.55
C LEU A 205 -1.88 -7.05 -26.65
N SER A 206 -3.14 -6.60 -26.67
CA SER A 206 -3.60 -5.47 -25.88
C SER A 206 -4.90 -5.83 -25.17
N GLU A 207 -5.10 -5.29 -23.95
CA GLU A 207 -6.32 -5.50 -23.19
C GLU A 207 -6.65 -4.30 -22.30
N HIS A 208 -7.94 -4.02 -22.23
CA HIS A 208 -8.50 -3.06 -21.29
C HIS A 208 -9.41 -3.77 -20.30
N SER A 209 -9.16 -3.58 -19.02
CA SER A 209 -9.92 -4.20 -17.94
C SER A 209 -10.58 -3.17 -17.04
N HIS A 210 -11.60 -3.62 -16.32
CA HIS A 210 -12.27 -2.88 -15.26
C HIS A 210 -12.44 -3.78 -14.05
N TYR A 211 -12.06 -3.25 -12.88
CA TYR A 211 -12.26 -3.91 -11.59
C TYR A 211 -13.07 -3.01 -10.66
N ALA A 212 -13.99 -3.60 -9.94
CA ALA A 212 -14.72 -2.97 -8.84
C ALA A 212 -14.67 -3.91 -7.63
N THR A 213 -14.39 -3.36 -6.45
CA THR A 213 -14.32 -4.16 -5.22
C THR A 213 -15.67 -4.81 -4.93
N PRO A 214 -15.74 -6.15 -4.85
CA PRO A 214 -17.00 -6.85 -4.60
C PRO A 214 -17.45 -6.74 -3.14
N GLY A 215 -18.73 -6.95 -2.89
CA GLY A 215 -19.29 -7.17 -1.56
C GLY A 215 -19.38 -5.93 -0.66
N ILE A 216 -18.93 -4.76 -1.09
CA ILE A 216 -19.00 -3.53 -0.30
C ILE A 216 -20.30 -2.78 -0.54
N ASN A 217 -20.87 -2.21 0.53
CA ASN A 217 -22.05 -1.37 0.48
C ASN A 217 -22.04 -0.38 1.64
N PHE A 218 -22.72 0.76 1.48
CA PHE A 218 -22.90 1.73 2.56
C PHE A 218 -24.12 2.62 2.29
N ASP A 219 -25.02 2.68 3.26
CA ASP A 219 -26.18 3.57 3.24
C ASP A 219 -25.84 4.85 4.02
N TRP A 220 -25.76 5.97 3.32
CA TRP A 220 -25.47 7.27 3.91
C TRP A 220 -26.61 7.82 4.80
N THR A 221 -27.84 7.34 4.62
CA THR A 221 -29.00 7.80 5.40
C THR A 221 -28.96 7.24 6.80
N THR A 222 -28.58 5.97 6.91
CA THR A 222 -28.50 5.25 8.20
C THR A 222 -27.07 5.19 8.73
N ALA A 223 -26.08 5.57 7.93
CA ALA A 223 -24.65 5.40 8.19
C ALA A 223 -24.28 3.93 8.50
N LYS A 224 -24.97 2.98 7.84
CA LYS A 224 -24.76 1.54 8.02
C LYS A 224 -24.39 0.85 6.74
N GLY A 225 -23.73 -0.29 6.89
CA GLY A 225 -23.33 -1.14 5.77
C GLY A 225 -22.01 -1.87 6.00
N HIS A 226 -21.42 -2.32 4.90
CA HIS A 226 -20.15 -3.03 4.83
C HIS A 226 -19.19 -2.28 3.88
N PRO A 227 -18.71 -1.07 4.29
CA PRO A 227 -17.99 -0.19 3.37
C PRO A 227 -16.55 -0.61 3.10
N PHE A 228 -15.91 -1.36 3.99
CA PHE A 228 -14.50 -1.68 3.90
C PHE A 228 -14.28 -3.09 3.36
N ALA A 229 -13.38 -3.23 2.40
CA ALA A 229 -13.00 -4.51 1.82
C ALA A 229 -12.31 -5.41 2.86
N TYR A 230 -11.47 -4.79 3.70
CA TYR A 230 -10.76 -5.41 4.82
C TYR A 230 -10.25 -4.33 5.77
N HIS A 231 -9.73 -4.73 6.92
CA HIS A 231 -9.07 -3.85 7.87
C HIS A 231 -7.60 -4.23 8.00
N VAL A 232 -6.77 -3.23 8.27
CA VAL A 232 -5.37 -3.41 8.68
C VAL A 232 -5.22 -3.02 10.13
N TYR A 233 -4.38 -3.74 10.86
CA TYR A 233 -4.15 -3.55 12.28
C TYR A 233 -2.67 -3.30 12.55
N GLY A 234 -2.41 -2.52 13.57
CA GLY A 234 -1.06 -2.26 13.99
C GLY A 234 -1.00 -1.81 15.43
N THR A 235 0.20 -1.78 15.98
CA THR A 235 0.49 -1.24 17.30
C THR A 235 1.79 -0.46 17.21
N ALA A 236 1.81 0.73 17.79
CA ALA A 236 2.99 1.57 17.87
C ALA A 236 3.34 1.87 19.33
N ILE A 237 4.64 1.81 19.65
CA ILE A 237 5.22 2.22 20.92
C ILE A 237 6.11 3.45 20.64
N VAL A 238 5.83 4.54 21.30
CA VAL A 238 6.57 5.79 21.13
C VAL A 238 7.25 6.18 22.44
N GLY A 239 8.56 6.44 22.37
CA GLY A 239 9.36 6.94 23.45
C GLY A 239 9.83 8.37 23.18
N VAL A 240 9.71 9.25 24.18
CA VAL A 240 10.10 10.65 24.08
C VAL A 240 10.93 11.10 25.28
N THR A 241 11.84 12.04 25.02
CA THR A 241 12.58 12.75 26.08
C THR A 241 12.22 14.23 26.00
N VAL A 242 11.88 14.83 27.16
CA VAL A 242 11.54 16.25 27.31
C VAL A 242 12.59 16.95 28.13
N ASP A 243 13.18 18.04 27.59
CA ASP A 243 13.99 19.01 28.35
C ASP A 243 13.04 20.02 29.00
N CYS A 244 12.79 19.85 30.29
CA CYS A 244 11.86 20.69 31.05
C CYS A 244 12.39 22.13 31.28
N LEU A 245 13.69 22.38 31.10
CA LEU A 245 14.26 23.73 31.23
C LEU A 245 14.07 24.54 29.94
N ARG A 246 14.25 23.91 28.79
CA ARG A 246 14.19 24.58 27.49
C ARG A 246 12.85 24.44 26.79
N GLY A 247 11.95 23.61 27.33
CA GLY A 247 10.67 23.31 26.68
C GLY A 247 10.83 22.61 25.32
N ARG A 248 11.86 21.76 25.18
CA ARG A 248 12.14 21.00 23.99
C ARG A 248 11.87 19.53 24.21
N TYR A 249 11.51 18.84 23.16
CA TYR A 249 11.35 17.39 23.19
C TYR A 249 12.13 16.74 22.04
N GLU A 250 12.44 15.48 22.19
CA GLU A 250 12.99 14.59 21.17
C GLU A 250 12.18 13.30 21.16
N VAL A 251 11.84 12.81 20.00
CA VAL A 251 11.28 11.48 19.85
C VAL A 251 12.44 10.50 19.76
N ASP A 252 12.62 9.72 20.82
CA ASP A 252 13.76 8.80 20.92
C ASP A 252 13.57 7.62 19.96
N TYR A 253 12.36 7.06 19.93
CA TYR A 253 12.03 5.94 19.05
C TYR A 253 10.53 5.85 18.76
N VAL A 254 10.22 5.22 17.62
CA VAL A 254 8.91 4.66 17.30
C VAL A 254 9.12 3.21 16.92
N LYS A 255 8.50 2.29 17.66
CA LYS A 255 8.55 0.86 17.43
C LYS A 255 7.16 0.39 16.99
N CYS A 256 7.10 -0.27 15.84
CA CYS A 256 5.83 -0.66 15.22
C CYS A 256 5.75 -2.17 14.99
N CYS A 257 4.57 -2.71 15.24
CA CYS A 257 4.14 -4.00 14.75
C CYS A 257 2.89 -3.77 13.91
N HIS A 258 2.97 -3.97 12.59
CA HIS A 258 1.90 -3.62 11.67
C HIS A 258 1.64 -4.73 10.67
N ASP A 259 0.36 -5.07 10.45
CA ASP A 259 -0.04 -6.06 9.47
C ASP A 259 -0.16 -5.43 8.07
N PHE A 260 0.56 -5.98 7.11
CA PHE A 260 0.52 -5.65 5.69
C PHE A 260 -0.04 -6.79 4.84
N GLY A 261 -0.44 -7.89 5.44
CA GLY A 261 -0.67 -9.14 4.72
C GLY A 261 0.61 -9.62 4.01
N SER A 262 0.48 -10.15 2.80
CA SER A 262 1.63 -10.57 1.99
C SER A 262 2.24 -9.37 1.27
N SER A 263 3.39 -8.89 1.74
CA SER A 263 4.08 -7.75 1.13
C SER A 263 4.45 -8.00 -0.33
N MET A 264 4.10 -7.07 -1.20
CA MET A 264 4.55 -7.05 -2.59
C MET A 264 5.93 -6.39 -2.75
N ASN A 265 6.29 -5.48 -1.83
CA ASN A 265 7.55 -4.76 -1.85
C ASN A 265 7.83 -4.20 -0.45
N THR A 266 8.66 -4.91 0.30
CA THR A 266 8.99 -4.57 1.69
C THR A 266 9.63 -3.20 1.83
N SER A 267 10.48 -2.78 0.90
CA SER A 267 11.11 -1.46 0.93
C SER A 267 10.09 -0.33 0.78
N VAL A 268 9.08 -0.51 -0.08
CA VAL A 268 7.98 0.46 -0.22
C VAL A 268 7.13 0.47 1.04
N ASP A 269 6.84 -0.70 1.62
CA ASP A 269 5.98 -0.81 2.81
C ASP A 269 6.64 -0.13 4.02
N TYR A 270 7.93 -0.38 4.27
CA TYR A 270 8.68 0.34 5.32
C TYR A 270 8.67 1.84 5.09
N GLY A 271 9.01 2.31 3.88
CA GLY A 271 9.00 3.73 3.57
C GLY A 271 7.64 4.42 3.76
N GLN A 272 6.54 3.69 3.53
CA GLN A 272 5.19 4.21 3.76
C GLN A 272 4.87 4.34 5.26
N ILE A 273 5.30 3.40 6.09
CA ILE A 273 5.15 3.48 7.55
C ILE A 273 6.00 4.63 8.11
N GLU A 274 7.27 4.69 7.78
CA GLU A 274 8.18 5.74 8.22
C GLU A 274 7.66 7.13 7.84
N GLY A 275 7.24 7.29 6.57
CA GLY A 275 6.66 8.54 6.08
C GLY A 275 5.35 8.91 6.79
N GLY A 276 4.48 7.95 7.05
CA GLY A 276 3.24 8.16 7.82
C GLY A 276 3.47 8.57 9.26
N ILE A 277 4.45 7.95 9.93
CA ILE A 277 4.87 8.28 11.29
C ILE A 277 5.37 9.73 11.36
N VAL A 278 6.27 10.12 10.46
CA VAL A 278 6.84 11.47 10.42
C VAL A 278 5.76 12.52 10.15
N GLN A 279 4.84 12.25 9.24
CA GLN A 279 3.69 13.14 9.00
C GLN A 279 2.80 13.26 10.25
N GLY A 280 2.49 12.15 10.92
CA GLY A 280 1.70 12.15 12.14
C GLY A 280 2.38 12.94 13.28
N LEU A 281 3.69 12.81 13.41
CA LEU A 281 4.47 13.58 14.38
C LEU A 281 4.40 15.08 14.07
N GLY A 282 4.50 15.48 12.81
CA GLY A 282 4.36 16.86 12.39
C GLY A 282 3.02 17.46 12.83
N TRP A 283 1.93 16.77 12.54
CA TRP A 283 0.58 17.21 12.90
C TRP A 283 0.39 17.37 14.42
N MET A 284 1.01 16.50 15.20
CA MET A 284 0.83 16.49 16.65
C MET A 284 1.78 17.45 17.38
N THR A 285 2.79 18.03 16.70
CA THR A 285 3.86 18.75 17.37
C THR A 285 4.16 20.14 16.83
N MET A 286 4.32 20.32 15.53
CA MET A 286 4.84 21.57 14.96
C MET A 286 3.97 22.20 13.87
N GLU A 287 3.08 21.44 13.26
CA GLU A 287 2.23 21.94 12.18
C GLU A 287 1.04 22.71 12.76
N GLU A 288 0.90 23.97 12.41
CA GLU A 288 -0.18 24.84 12.87
C GLU A 288 -0.78 25.63 11.72
N VAL A 289 -2.10 25.57 11.61
CA VAL A 289 -2.87 26.40 10.65
C VAL A 289 -3.27 27.69 11.36
N VAL A 290 -2.63 28.78 10.98
CA VAL A 290 -2.81 30.10 11.62
C VAL A 290 -3.61 31.03 10.73
N TYR A 291 -4.70 31.58 11.28
CA TYR A 291 -5.48 32.65 10.69
C TYR A 291 -5.33 33.96 11.47
N ASP A 292 -5.34 35.10 10.79
CA ASP A 292 -5.42 36.39 11.45
C ASP A 292 -6.88 36.76 11.84
N ALA A 293 -7.02 37.94 12.47
CA ALA A 293 -8.31 38.42 12.93
C ALA A 293 -9.33 38.63 11.76
N ASP A 294 -8.85 38.82 10.55
CA ASP A 294 -9.66 39.02 9.35
C ASP A 294 -9.94 37.69 8.61
N GLY A 295 -9.55 36.55 9.18
CA GLY A 295 -9.74 35.22 8.60
C GLY A 295 -8.76 34.89 7.47
N LYS A 296 -7.69 35.65 7.28
CA LYS A 296 -6.68 35.37 6.27
C LYS A 296 -5.67 34.34 6.77
N LEU A 297 -5.46 33.30 5.96
CA LEU A 297 -4.47 32.25 6.26
C LEU A 297 -3.05 32.84 6.26
N ARG A 298 -2.32 32.68 7.37
CA ARG A 298 -0.94 33.12 7.56
C ARG A 298 0.07 32.03 7.33
N SER A 299 -0.28 30.77 7.63
CA SER A 299 0.55 29.59 7.37
C SER A 299 0.33 29.04 5.94
N ASN A 300 0.56 29.89 4.93
CA ASN A 300 0.27 29.58 3.52
C ASN A 300 1.50 29.26 2.66
N ALA A 301 2.66 29.05 3.28
CA ALA A 301 3.91 28.71 2.63
C ALA A 301 4.77 27.82 3.54
N LEU A 302 5.72 27.06 2.97
CA LEU A 302 6.66 26.23 3.75
C LEU A 302 7.48 27.02 4.78
N SER A 303 7.68 28.32 4.56
CA SER A 303 8.33 29.21 5.53
C SER A 303 7.47 29.53 6.75
N THR A 304 6.16 29.40 6.66
CA THR A 304 5.19 29.74 7.70
C THR A 304 4.40 28.55 8.22
N TYR A 305 4.20 27.51 7.41
CA TYR A 305 3.68 26.21 7.84
C TYR A 305 4.84 25.24 8.02
N LYS A 306 5.12 24.85 9.25
CA LYS A 306 6.30 24.06 9.59
C LYS A 306 5.98 22.56 9.48
N VAL A 307 6.65 21.88 8.57
CA VAL A 307 6.63 20.41 8.46
C VAL A 307 7.90 19.84 9.09
N PRO A 308 7.90 18.58 9.56
CA PRO A 308 9.09 17.93 10.06
C PRO A 308 10.23 17.95 9.04
N ASP A 309 11.42 18.29 9.51
CA ASP A 309 12.66 18.17 8.76
C ASP A 309 13.46 16.95 9.23
N ILE A 310 14.64 16.74 8.66
CA ILE A 310 15.52 15.61 8.99
C ILE A 310 15.98 15.61 10.46
N TYR A 311 15.91 16.73 11.17
CA TYR A 311 16.28 16.85 12.59
C TYR A 311 15.09 16.62 13.53
N SER A 312 13.89 16.61 13.00
CA SER A 312 12.64 16.44 13.75
C SER A 312 12.12 15.00 13.76
N ILE A 313 12.77 14.11 13.00
CA ILE A 313 12.40 12.70 12.91
C ILE A 313 12.85 11.93 14.16
N PRO A 314 12.19 10.80 14.49
CA PRO A 314 12.66 9.90 15.53
C PRO A 314 14.11 9.44 15.29
N LYS A 315 14.86 9.21 16.36
CA LYS A 315 16.22 8.66 16.26
C LYS A 315 16.24 7.22 15.77
N GLU A 316 15.16 6.50 16.05
CA GLU A 316 14.96 5.09 15.65
C GLU A 316 13.50 4.90 15.23
N ILE A 317 13.30 4.25 14.08
CA ILE A 317 12.01 3.67 13.68
C ILE A 317 12.26 2.20 13.41
N ALA A 318 11.54 1.30 14.11
CA ALA A 318 11.75 -0.15 14.08
C ALA A 318 10.42 -0.91 13.95
#